data_0784627e08f4a902e5e3824cf9973ad7
#
_entry.id   0784627e08f4a902e5e3824cf9973ad7
#
_cell.length_a   1.000
_cell.length_b   1.000
_cell.length_c   1.000
_cell.angle_alpha   90.00
_cell.angle_beta   90.00
_cell.angle_gamma   90.00
#
_symmetry.space_group_name_H-M   'P 1'
#
loop_
_entity.id
_entity.type
_entity.pdbx_description
1 polymer ?
#
loop_
_entity_poly.entity_id
_entity_poly.type
_entity_poly.pdbx_seq_one_letter_code
_entity_poly.pdbx_strand_id
1 'polypeptide(L)'
;MTPSLSTLVSVGRSLARWVSGRPAPPSGSDDPQALDTLRRAREAREAGRDEEARTLYRFLLQRWPGHAEALRGLRDFAIEAGDWDDAVGLQQRLLTAAPPADRPIESEWLAVGYYELGRLELARADPSAAVAHFRAALRADREFLPGVLALGDALEAAGDHREAVRTWERAAETRPMLPLLARLERVYRREHRPGRMIALYRAACERVPDDLGLAAALGRVYFELEMLDEAAEQFEKLEVRVPDSPVVHAFLGAIFERRGQTRDAFDEYRRALRLGHAFDWPHRCAACGTTAPTWQDRCAQCHRWNTLRPSSPTR
;
A
#
# COMPACT_ATOMS: atom_id res chain seq x y z
N MET A 1 -18.66 15.00 -49.98
CA MET A 1 -19.27 13.75 -49.50
C MET A 1 -18.50 13.36 -48.24
N THR A 2 -19.02 13.69 -47.07
CA THR A 2 -18.47 13.34 -45.75
C THR A 2 -18.94 11.94 -45.37
N PRO A 3 -18.06 11.04 -44.91
CA PRO A 3 -18.51 9.70 -44.45
C PRO A 3 -19.35 9.86 -43.20
N SER A 4 -20.43 9.11 -43.10
CA SER A 4 -21.37 9.17 -42.00
C SER A 4 -20.77 8.59 -40.72
N LEU A 5 -21.17 9.13 -39.57
CA LEU A 5 -20.77 8.72 -38.22
C LEU A 5 -20.92 7.21 -37.92
N SER A 6 -21.81 6.51 -38.66
CA SER A 6 -22.04 5.08 -38.55
C SER A 6 -20.84 4.23 -39.02
N THR A 7 -20.04 4.72 -39.95
CA THR A 7 -18.87 4.00 -40.49
C THR A 7 -17.68 4.03 -39.50
N LEU A 8 -17.53 5.12 -38.77
CA LEU A 8 -16.46 5.26 -37.77
C LEU A 8 -16.71 4.38 -36.51
N VAL A 9 -17.96 4.19 -36.13
CA VAL A 9 -18.34 3.33 -34.99
C VAL A 9 -18.10 1.84 -35.30
N SER A 10 -18.32 1.43 -36.58
CA SER A 10 -18.10 0.03 -36.99
C SER A 10 -16.59 -0.34 -37.01
N VAL A 11 -15.74 0.59 -37.44
CA VAL A 11 -14.28 0.39 -37.47
C VAL A 11 -13.71 0.32 -36.05
N GLY A 12 -14.19 1.17 -35.12
CA GLY A 12 -13.78 1.13 -33.70
C GLY A 12 -14.16 -0.20 -32.99
N ARG A 13 -15.35 -0.75 -33.30
CA ARG A 13 -15.77 -2.06 -32.77
C ARG A 13 -14.98 -3.22 -33.37
N SER A 14 -14.56 -3.15 -34.62
CA SER A 14 -13.72 -4.17 -35.27
C SER A 14 -12.30 -4.17 -34.69
N LEU A 15 -11.71 -3.00 -34.41
CA LEU A 15 -10.40 -2.89 -33.77
C LEU A 15 -10.43 -3.38 -32.32
N ALA A 16 -11.47 -3.08 -31.54
CA ALA A 16 -11.64 -3.57 -30.18
C ALA A 16 -11.79 -5.11 -30.13
N ARG A 17 -12.48 -5.71 -31.11
CA ARG A 17 -12.57 -7.17 -31.26
C ARG A 17 -11.23 -7.81 -31.65
N TRP A 18 -10.38 -7.10 -32.39
CA TRP A 18 -9.08 -7.61 -32.82
C TRP A 18 -8.05 -7.62 -31.67
N VAL A 19 -8.14 -6.67 -30.74
CA VAL A 19 -7.27 -6.60 -29.54
C VAL A 19 -7.69 -7.59 -28.47
N SER A 20 -8.99 -7.92 -28.34
CA SER A 20 -9.52 -8.87 -27.36
C SER A 20 -9.47 -10.34 -27.80
N GLY A 21 -8.97 -10.64 -29.01
CA GLY A 21 -9.01 -11.98 -29.64
C GLY A 21 -7.65 -12.65 -29.84
N ARG A 22 -6.55 -12.14 -29.28
CA ARG A 22 -5.31 -12.93 -29.28
C ARG A 22 -5.47 -14.11 -28.33
N PRO A 23 -5.32 -15.36 -28.83
CA PRO A 23 -5.33 -16.51 -27.95
C PRO A 23 -4.22 -16.35 -26.91
N ALA A 24 -4.50 -16.75 -25.67
CA ALA A 24 -3.49 -16.78 -24.63
C ALA A 24 -2.27 -17.57 -25.13
N PRO A 25 -1.05 -17.14 -24.82
CA PRO A 25 0.15 -17.86 -25.23
C PRO A 25 0.13 -19.29 -24.65
N PRO A 26 0.64 -20.30 -25.37
CA PRO A 26 0.64 -21.67 -24.91
C PRO A 26 1.34 -21.80 -23.55
N SER A 27 0.64 -22.42 -22.59
CA SER A 27 1.11 -22.55 -21.19
C SER A 27 1.96 -23.81 -20.96
N GLY A 28 1.73 -24.86 -21.75
CA GLY A 28 2.38 -26.16 -21.58
C GLY A 28 2.13 -26.83 -20.24
N SER A 29 1.11 -26.42 -19.48
CA SER A 29 0.86 -26.88 -18.10
C SER A 29 0.70 -28.39 -17.99
N ASP A 30 0.16 -29.04 -19.01
CA ASP A 30 -0.13 -30.49 -19.04
C ASP A 30 0.86 -31.29 -19.94
N ASP A 31 1.88 -30.61 -20.48
CA ASP A 31 2.87 -31.26 -21.33
C ASP A 31 3.91 -32.01 -20.47
N PRO A 32 4.11 -33.33 -20.65
CA PRO A 32 5.06 -34.10 -19.85
C PRO A 32 6.50 -33.57 -19.91
N GLN A 33 6.93 -33.05 -21.06
CA GLN A 33 8.26 -32.44 -21.21
C GLN A 33 8.38 -31.14 -20.42
N ALA A 34 7.31 -30.32 -20.41
CA ALA A 34 7.28 -29.11 -19.60
C ALA A 34 7.34 -29.43 -18.11
N LEU A 35 6.58 -30.41 -17.65
CA LEU A 35 6.55 -30.86 -16.25
C LEU A 35 7.91 -31.40 -15.79
N ASP A 36 8.58 -32.23 -16.59
CA ASP A 36 9.92 -32.74 -16.24
C ASP A 36 10.97 -31.61 -16.20
N THR A 37 10.94 -30.74 -17.19
CA THR A 37 11.88 -29.59 -17.22
C THR A 37 11.64 -28.65 -16.05
N LEU A 38 10.38 -28.38 -15.69
CA LEU A 38 10.03 -27.55 -14.54
C LEU A 38 10.51 -28.17 -13.23
N ARG A 39 10.32 -29.49 -13.04
CA ARG A 39 10.82 -30.20 -11.86
C ARG A 39 12.34 -30.03 -11.73
N ARG A 40 13.09 -30.24 -12.80
CA ARG A 40 14.56 -30.05 -12.83
C ARG A 40 14.96 -28.63 -12.53
N ALA A 41 14.19 -27.62 -13.03
CA ALA A 41 14.46 -26.23 -12.76
C ALA A 41 14.28 -25.88 -11.27
N ARG A 42 13.25 -26.43 -10.63
CA ARG A 42 13.00 -26.28 -9.19
C ARG A 42 14.11 -26.95 -8.36
N GLU A 43 14.45 -28.20 -8.69
CA GLU A 43 15.55 -28.94 -8.03
C GLU A 43 16.90 -28.18 -8.15
N ALA A 44 17.19 -27.59 -9.31
CA ALA A 44 18.38 -26.77 -9.51
C ALA A 44 18.37 -25.51 -8.63
N ARG A 45 17.21 -24.83 -8.52
CA ARG A 45 17.04 -23.65 -7.66
C ARG A 45 17.20 -23.98 -6.18
N GLU A 46 16.56 -25.05 -5.73
CA GLU A 46 16.67 -25.52 -4.33
C GLU A 46 18.11 -25.93 -3.96
N ALA A 47 18.88 -26.42 -4.94
CA ALA A 47 20.28 -26.75 -4.78
C ALA A 47 21.23 -25.55 -4.94
N GLY A 48 20.73 -24.32 -5.13
CA GLY A 48 21.52 -23.09 -5.32
C GLY A 48 22.23 -23.03 -6.68
N ARG A 49 21.82 -23.86 -7.67
CA ARG A 49 22.36 -23.86 -9.03
C ARG A 49 21.57 -22.91 -9.94
N ASP A 50 21.64 -21.62 -9.63
CA ASP A 50 20.76 -20.60 -10.19
C ASP A 50 20.89 -20.45 -11.70
N GLU A 51 22.09 -20.54 -12.28
CA GLU A 51 22.27 -20.41 -13.73
C GLU A 51 21.68 -21.61 -14.50
N GLU A 52 21.72 -22.80 -13.92
CA GLU A 52 21.06 -23.99 -14.47
C GLU A 52 19.53 -23.80 -14.41
N ALA A 53 19.00 -23.35 -13.29
CA ALA A 53 17.58 -23.06 -13.13
C ALA A 53 17.10 -22.00 -14.13
N ARG A 54 17.82 -20.90 -14.28
CA ARG A 54 17.52 -19.82 -15.26
C ARG A 54 17.49 -20.37 -16.68
N THR A 55 18.46 -21.22 -17.03
CA THR A 55 18.54 -21.83 -18.36
C THR A 55 17.34 -22.72 -18.64
N LEU A 56 16.94 -23.55 -17.69
CA LEU A 56 15.77 -24.41 -17.81
C LEU A 56 14.44 -23.61 -17.90
N TYR A 57 14.29 -22.55 -17.10
CA TYR A 57 13.12 -21.66 -17.22
C TYR A 57 13.08 -20.94 -18.58
N ARG A 58 14.23 -20.46 -19.11
CA ARG A 58 14.30 -19.85 -20.44
C ARG A 58 13.93 -20.86 -21.54
N PHE A 59 14.40 -22.10 -21.42
CA PHE A 59 14.04 -23.17 -22.34
C PHE A 59 12.51 -23.43 -22.35
N LEU A 60 11.88 -23.46 -21.16
CA LEU A 60 10.43 -23.56 -21.05
C LEU A 60 9.73 -22.43 -21.80
N LEU A 61 10.19 -21.20 -21.62
CA LEU A 61 9.56 -20.02 -22.24
C LEU A 61 9.81 -19.91 -23.75
N GLN A 62 10.84 -20.55 -24.30
CA GLN A 62 11.02 -20.67 -25.74
C GLN A 62 9.95 -21.56 -26.37
N ARG A 63 9.58 -22.64 -25.71
CA ARG A 63 8.59 -23.61 -26.19
C ARG A 63 7.17 -23.21 -25.81
N TRP A 64 6.97 -22.73 -24.58
CA TRP A 64 5.68 -22.33 -24.01
C TRP A 64 5.78 -20.91 -23.43
N PRO A 65 5.61 -19.87 -24.26
CA PRO A 65 5.81 -18.46 -23.84
C PRO A 65 4.92 -17.99 -22.69
N GLY A 66 3.78 -18.68 -22.45
CA GLY A 66 2.83 -18.42 -21.36
C GLY A 66 3.01 -19.33 -20.15
N HIS A 67 4.11 -20.07 -20.02
CA HIS A 67 4.33 -20.97 -18.88
C HIS A 67 4.50 -20.19 -17.57
N ALA A 68 3.44 -20.16 -16.74
CA ALA A 68 3.35 -19.28 -15.59
C ALA A 68 4.48 -19.50 -14.57
N GLU A 69 4.80 -20.75 -14.25
CA GLU A 69 5.85 -21.09 -13.29
C GLU A 69 7.25 -20.67 -13.76
N ALA A 70 7.54 -20.80 -15.06
CA ALA A 70 8.82 -20.37 -15.61
C ALA A 70 8.94 -18.84 -15.62
N LEU A 71 7.83 -18.13 -15.90
CA LEU A 71 7.77 -16.68 -15.79
C LEU A 71 7.98 -16.22 -14.35
N ARG A 72 7.32 -16.88 -13.37
CA ARG A 72 7.52 -16.58 -11.94
C ARG A 72 8.96 -16.84 -11.51
N GLY A 73 9.53 -17.98 -11.91
CA GLY A 73 10.92 -18.32 -11.59
C GLY A 73 11.93 -17.29 -12.08
N LEU A 74 11.82 -16.85 -13.34
CA LEU A 74 12.70 -15.80 -13.87
C LEU A 74 12.46 -14.43 -13.24
N ARG A 75 11.17 -14.06 -13.00
CA ARG A 75 10.83 -12.82 -12.28
C ARG A 75 11.47 -12.79 -10.90
N ASP A 76 11.40 -13.88 -10.16
CA ASP A 76 11.97 -13.97 -8.82
C ASP A 76 13.48 -13.77 -8.85
N PHE A 77 14.18 -14.35 -9.84
CA PHE A 77 15.60 -14.09 -10.06
C PHE A 77 15.90 -12.64 -10.43
N ALA A 78 15.05 -11.99 -11.23
CA ALA A 78 15.21 -10.58 -11.55
C ALA A 78 15.02 -9.69 -10.30
N ILE A 79 14.03 -10.01 -9.45
CA ILE A 79 13.80 -9.34 -8.16
C ILE A 79 15.01 -9.50 -7.22
N GLU A 80 15.55 -10.71 -7.10
CA GLU A 80 16.75 -11.00 -6.30
C GLU A 80 17.97 -10.23 -6.78
N ALA A 81 18.09 -10.05 -8.09
CA ALA A 81 19.17 -9.26 -8.71
C ALA A 81 18.93 -7.74 -8.65
N GLY A 82 17.74 -7.29 -8.25
CA GLY A 82 17.34 -5.88 -8.28
C GLY A 82 17.04 -5.35 -9.69
N ASP A 83 16.90 -6.23 -10.67
CA ASP A 83 16.53 -5.88 -12.06
C ASP A 83 15.00 -5.78 -12.17
N TRP A 84 14.50 -4.61 -11.78
CA TRP A 84 13.07 -4.36 -11.74
C TRP A 84 12.47 -4.16 -13.14
N ASP A 85 13.24 -3.75 -14.13
CA ASP A 85 12.78 -3.62 -15.51
C ASP A 85 12.45 -5.01 -16.10
N ASP A 86 13.36 -5.99 -15.94
CA ASP A 86 13.11 -7.37 -16.37
C ASP A 86 11.98 -8.00 -15.56
N ALA A 87 11.96 -7.79 -14.23
CA ALA A 87 10.91 -8.28 -13.36
C ALA A 87 9.49 -7.80 -13.79
N VAL A 88 9.35 -6.51 -14.11
CA VAL A 88 8.09 -5.92 -14.63
C VAL A 88 7.73 -6.51 -15.99
N GLY A 89 8.70 -6.66 -16.91
CA GLY A 89 8.46 -7.27 -18.22
C GLY A 89 7.95 -8.72 -18.12
N LEU A 90 8.54 -9.51 -17.23
CA LEU A 90 8.10 -10.90 -16.95
C LEU A 90 6.73 -10.91 -16.30
N GLN A 91 6.45 -10.00 -15.36
CA GLN A 91 5.16 -9.90 -14.68
C GLN A 91 4.02 -9.48 -15.62
N GLN A 92 4.27 -8.60 -16.58
CA GLN A 92 3.28 -8.24 -17.61
C GLN A 92 2.91 -9.44 -18.48
N ARG A 93 3.91 -10.25 -18.87
CA ARG A 93 3.69 -11.50 -19.61
C ARG A 93 2.87 -12.48 -18.78
N LEU A 94 3.20 -12.61 -17.49
CA LEU A 94 2.47 -13.46 -16.54
C LEU A 94 1.03 -13.02 -16.40
N LEU A 95 0.75 -11.73 -16.20
CA LEU A 95 -0.60 -11.19 -16.12
C LEU A 95 -1.42 -11.44 -17.41
N THR A 96 -0.77 -11.39 -18.57
CA THR A 96 -1.41 -11.68 -19.86
C THR A 96 -1.76 -13.17 -20.00
N ALA A 97 -0.92 -14.06 -19.49
CA ALA A 97 -1.10 -15.51 -19.54
C ALA A 97 -2.01 -16.03 -18.41
N ALA A 98 -2.16 -15.28 -17.32
CA ALA A 98 -2.88 -15.69 -16.13
C ALA A 98 -4.38 -15.89 -16.38
N PRO A 99 -4.98 -16.96 -15.82
CA PRO A 99 -6.42 -17.13 -15.81
C PRO A 99 -7.09 -16.00 -15.01
N PRO A 100 -8.37 -15.69 -15.27
CA PRO A 100 -9.07 -14.59 -14.61
C PRO A 100 -9.01 -14.62 -13.08
N ALA A 101 -9.01 -15.80 -12.47
CA ALA A 101 -8.94 -15.96 -11.01
C ALA A 101 -7.61 -15.50 -10.41
N ASP A 102 -6.50 -15.63 -11.13
CA ASP A 102 -5.16 -15.29 -10.65
C ASP A 102 -4.77 -13.85 -10.97
N ARG A 103 -5.48 -13.19 -11.90
CA ARG A 103 -5.15 -11.82 -12.34
C ARG A 103 -5.04 -10.79 -11.21
N PRO A 104 -5.90 -10.80 -10.19
CA PRO A 104 -5.75 -9.84 -9.08
C PRO A 104 -4.39 -9.95 -8.39
N ILE A 105 -3.94 -11.17 -8.09
CA ILE A 105 -2.64 -11.43 -7.45
C ILE A 105 -1.49 -10.99 -8.37
N GLU A 106 -1.58 -11.29 -9.66
CA GLU A 106 -0.55 -10.89 -10.62
C GLU A 106 -0.54 -9.36 -10.85
N SER A 107 -1.68 -8.69 -10.72
CA SER A 107 -1.75 -7.23 -10.76
C SER A 107 -1.11 -6.58 -9.53
N GLU A 108 -1.28 -7.15 -8.34
CA GLU A 108 -0.59 -6.71 -7.13
C GLU A 108 0.94 -6.78 -7.28
N TRP A 109 1.45 -7.89 -7.82
CA TRP A 109 2.90 -8.03 -8.10
C TRP A 109 3.40 -7.03 -9.14
N LEU A 110 2.60 -6.73 -10.15
CA LEU A 110 2.94 -5.72 -11.15
C LEU A 110 2.98 -4.32 -10.53
N ALA A 111 2.06 -4.01 -9.62
CA ALA A 111 2.08 -2.75 -8.88
C ALA A 111 3.35 -2.59 -8.04
N VAL A 112 3.79 -3.68 -7.37
CA VAL A 112 5.06 -3.70 -6.63
C VAL A 112 6.26 -3.44 -7.55
N GLY A 113 6.32 -4.09 -8.71
CA GLY A 113 7.41 -3.88 -9.66
C GLY A 113 7.52 -2.43 -10.12
N TYR A 114 6.42 -1.83 -10.53
CA TYR A 114 6.40 -0.41 -10.88
C TYR A 114 6.72 0.52 -9.70
N TYR A 115 6.30 0.18 -8.50
CA TYR A 115 6.64 0.93 -7.30
C TYR A 115 8.15 0.94 -7.05
N GLU A 116 8.82 -0.20 -7.19
CA GLU A 116 10.26 -0.28 -7.01
C GLU A 116 11.02 0.49 -8.11
N LEU A 117 10.56 0.45 -9.37
CA LEU A 117 11.10 1.30 -10.43
C LEU A 117 10.98 2.79 -10.06
N GLY A 118 9.82 3.22 -9.56
CA GLY A 118 9.63 4.60 -9.11
C GLY A 118 10.57 4.98 -7.96
N ARG A 119 10.83 4.06 -7.03
CA ARG A 119 11.82 4.27 -5.96
C ARG A 119 13.24 4.43 -6.48
N LEU A 120 13.61 3.65 -7.49
CA LEU A 120 14.92 3.78 -8.15
C LEU A 120 15.08 5.15 -8.82
N GLU A 121 14.04 5.65 -9.49
CA GLU A 121 14.08 6.99 -10.09
C GLU A 121 14.17 8.10 -9.04
N LEU A 122 13.49 7.98 -7.89
CA LEU A 122 13.69 8.91 -6.77
C LEU A 122 15.13 8.87 -6.24
N ALA A 123 15.75 7.68 -6.17
CA ALA A 123 17.15 7.55 -5.75
C ALA A 123 18.13 8.19 -6.75
N ARG A 124 17.73 8.28 -8.03
CA ARG A 124 18.46 9.00 -9.09
C ARG A 124 18.15 10.50 -9.13
N ALA A 125 17.35 11.01 -8.18
CA ALA A 125 16.86 12.37 -8.13
C ALA A 125 16.01 12.79 -9.36
N ASP A 126 15.30 11.83 -9.97
CA ASP A 126 14.31 12.09 -11.03
C ASP A 126 12.88 11.85 -10.53
N PRO A 127 12.26 12.82 -9.82
CA PRO A 127 10.89 12.67 -9.34
C PRO A 127 9.86 12.64 -10.48
N SER A 128 10.15 13.20 -11.65
CA SER A 128 9.24 13.20 -12.79
C SER A 128 9.12 11.80 -13.39
N ALA A 129 10.22 11.09 -13.57
CA ALA A 129 10.22 9.69 -13.99
C ALA A 129 9.54 8.80 -12.92
N ALA A 130 9.83 9.03 -11.65
CA ALA A 130 9.20 8.31 -10.54
C ALA A 130 7.67 8.44 -10.54
N VAL A 131 7.12 9.63 -10.80
CA VAL A 131 5.67 9.86 -10.94
C VAL A 131 5.06 8.96 -12.02
N ALA A 132 5.74 8.79 -13.17
CA ALA A 132 5.24 7.92 -14.24
C ALA A 132 5.13 6.46 -13.78
N HIS A 133 6.13 5.96 -13.05
CA HIS A 133 6.14 4.60 -12.52
C HIS A 133 5.10 4.40 -11.41
N PHE A 134 4.96 5.33 -10.46
CA PHE A 134 3.93 5.22 -9.42
C PHE A 134 2.51 5.30 -9.99
N ARG A 135 2.28 6.10 -11.04
CA ARG A 135 1.01 6.06 -11.76
C ARG A 135 0.77 4.72 -12.46
N ALA A 136 1.82 4.07 -12.98
CA ALA A 136 1.72 2.74 -13.54
C ALA A 136 1.38 1.69 -12.47
N ALA A 137 1.98 1.79 -11.28
CA ALA A 137 1.64 0.96 -10.13
C ALA A 137 0.15 1.06 -9.78
N LEU A 138 -0.39 2.28 -9.71
CA LEU A 138 -1.81 2.50 -9.40
C LEU A 138 -2.77 2.16 -10.55
N ARG A 139 -2.30 2.03 -11.78
CA ARG A 139 -3.09 1.42 -12.87
C ARG A 139 -3.19 -0.09 -12.73
N ALA A 140 -2.13 -0.73 -12.21
CA ALA A 140 -2.12 -2.17 -11.95
C ALA A 140 -2.97 -2.50 -10.71
N ASP A 141 -2.78 -1.79 -9.61
CA ASP A 141 -3.58 -1.92 -8.39
C ASP A 141 -3.94 -0.52 -7.83
N ARG A 142 -5.21 -0.17 -7.91
CA ARG A 142 -5.72 1.13 -7.46
C ARG A 142 -5.70 1.30 -5.93
N GLU A 143 -5.72 0.19 -5.20
CA GLU A 143 -5.73 0.18 -3.74
C GLU A 143 -4.33 0.04 -3.13
N PHE A 144 -3.28 0.01 -3.96
CA PHE A 144 -1.91 -0.10 -3.51
C PHE A 144 -1.45 1.15 -2.76
N LEU A 145 -1.68 1.18 -1.45
CA LEU A 145 -1.40 2.32 -0.59
C LEU A 145 0.07 2.81 -0.68
N PRO A 146 1.11 1.95 -0.71
CA PRO A 146 2.48 2.42 -0.90
C PRO A 146 2.66 3.25 -2.17
N GLY A 147 2.02 2.84 -3.26
CA GLY A 147 2.02 3.58 -4.53
C GLY A 147 1.34 4.94 -4.44
N VAL A 148 0.21 5.04 -3.71
CA VAL A 148 -0.49 6.32 -3.49
C VAL A 148 0.38 7.29 -2.70
N LEU A 149 0.99 6.80 -1.62
CA LEU A 149 1.86 7.62 -0.76
C LEU A 149 3.06 8.13 -1.55
N ALA A 150 3.74 7.21 -2.24
CA ALA A 150 4.93 7.53 -3.03
C ALA A 150 4.63 8.43 -4.23
N LEU A 151 3.47 8.26 -4.89
CA LEU A 151 3.04 9.17 -5.96
C LEU A 151 2.89 10.60 -5.45
N GLY A 152 2.23 10.78 -4.32
CA GLY A 152 2.06 12.11 -3.74
C GLY A 152 3.40 12.71 -3.28
N ASP A 153 4.26 11.92 -2.63
CA ASP A 153 5.60 12.35 -2.22
C ASP A 153 6.47 12.74 -3.44
N ALA A 154 6.40 11.98 -4.54
CA ALA A 154 7.10 12.27 -5.79
C ALA A 154 6.56 13.53 -6.49
N LEU A 155 5.25 13.74 -6.47
CA LEU A 155 4.62 14.96 -6.98
C LEU A 155 5.04 16.19 -6.17
N GLU A 156 5.11 16.09 -4.84
CA GLU A 156 5.67 17.19 -4.01
C GLU A 156 7.12 17.49 -4.38
N ALA A 157 7.95 16.45 -4.56
CA ALA A 157 9.35 16.60 -4.96
C ALA A 157 9.51 17.19 -6.37
N ALA A 158 8.58 16.90 -7.28
CA ALA A 158 8.51 17.49 -8.62
C ALA A 158 7.94 18.94 -8.63
N GLY A 159 7.46 19.45 -7.49
CA GLY A 159 6.84 20.78 -7.38
C GLY A 159 5.33 20.82 -7.64
N ASP A 160 4.71 19.69 -7.97
CA ASP A 160 3.28 19.57 -8.26
C ASP A 160 2.43 19.41 -6.99
N HIS A 161 2.60 20.33 -6.03
CA HIS A 161 1.97 20.27 -4.70
C HIS A 161 0.43 20.11 -4.76
N ARG A 162 -0.23 20.76 -5.73
CA ARG A 162 -1.68 20.66 -5.86
C ARG A 162 -2.14 19.25 -6.26
N GLU A 163 -1.42 18.60 -7.15
CA GLU A 163 -1.74 17.24 -7.58
C GLU A 163 -1.42 16.22 -6.47
N ALA A 164 -0.34 16.43 -5.72
CA ALA A 164 0.00 15.63 -4.55
C ALA A 164 -1.15 15.61 -3.53
N VAL A 165 -1.63 16.79 -3.13
CA VAL A 165 -2.76 16.92 -2.19
C VAL A 165 -4.02 16.23 -2.72
N ARG A 166 -4.40 16.48 -3.98
CA ARG A 166 -5.56 15.82 -4.59
C ARG A 166 -5.44 14.30 -4.62
N THR A 167 -4.24 13.80 -4.85
CA THR A 167 -3.97 12.34 -4.86
C THR A 167 -4.23 11.75 -3.48
N TRP A 168 -3.71 12.37 -2.42
CA TRP A 168 -3.93 11.91 -1.06
C TRP A 168 -5.37 12.12 -0.58
N GLU A 169 -6.01 13.26 -0.87
CA GLU A 169 -7.41 13.53 -0.52
C GLU A 169 -8.34 12.46 -1.11
N ARG A 170 -8.22 12.18 -2.43
CA ARG A 170 -9.03 11.17 -3.11
C ARG A 170 -8.85 9.78 -2.51
N ALA A 171 -7.62 9.41 -2.15
CA ALA A 171 -7.37 8.14 -1.52
C ALA A 171 -7.93 8.08 -0.08
N ALA A 172 -7.83 9.17 0.68
CA ALA A 172 -8.39 9.29 2.03
C ALA A 172 -9.94 9.25 2.03
N GLU A 173 -10.57 9.74 0.97
CA GLU A 173 -12.02 9.62 0.79
C GLU A 173 -12.48 8.18 0.66
N THR A 174 -11.71 7.32 0.02
CA THR A 174 -12.06 5.91 -0.18
C THR A 174 -11.62 5.06 1.01
N ARG A 175 -10.42 5.29 1.50
CA ARG A 175 -9.77 4.46 2.52
C ARG A 175 -8.88 5.32 3.43
N PRO A 176 -9.46 5.92 4.47
CA PRO A 176 -8.67 6.71 5.41
C PRO A 176 -7.71 5.82 6.20
N MET A 177 -6.42 6.16 6.13
CA MET A 177 -5.37 5.48 6.89
C MET A 177 -4.39 6.49 7.45
N LEU A 178 -3.88 6.28 8.66
CA LEU A 178 -2.99 7.22 9.35
C LEU A 178 -1.79 7.69 8.50
N PRO A 179 -1.06 6.83 7.76
CA PRO A 179 0.06 7.30 6.93
C PRO A 179 -0.36 8.31 5.85
N LEU A 180 -1.59 8.17 5.34
CA LEU A 180 -2.15 9.05 4.32
C LEU A 180 -2.60 10.38 4.93
N LEU A 181 -3.34 10.30 6.06
CA LEU A 181 -3.81 11.48 6.77
C LEU A 181 -2.65 12.32 7.32
N ALA A 182 -1.57 11.68 7.76
CA ALA A 182 -0.38 12.39 8.23
C ALA A 182 0.28 13.26 7.14
N ARG A 183 0.23 12.86 5.86
CA ARG A 183 0.72 13.68 4.76
C ARG A 183 -0.17 14.90 4.52
N LEU A 184 -1.48 14.71 4.52
CA LEU A 184 -2.44 15.81 4.40
C LEU A 184 -2.36 16.75 5.61
N GLU A 185 -2.23 16.22 6.82
CA GLU A 185 -2.02 17.01 8.03
C GLU A 185 -0.78 17.90 7.91
N ARG A 186 0.37 17.35 7.46
CA ARG A 186 1.59 18.12 7.23
C ARG A 186 1.36 19.29 6.27
N VAL A 187 0.61 19.08 5.20
CA VAL A 187 0.27 20.12 4.23
C VAL A 187 -0.63 21.18 4.87
N TYR A 188 -1.72 20.76 5.52
CA TYR A 188 -2.68 21.71 6.12
C TYR A 188 -2.08 22.51 7.27
N ARG A 189 -1.13 21.94 8.04
CA ARG A 189 -0.35 22.69 9.04
C ARG A 189 0.50 23.78 8.38
N ARG A 190 1.22 23.43 7.31
CA ARG A 190 2.05 24.38 6.55
C ARG A 190 1.22 25.50 5.92
N GLU A 191 0.00 25.20 5.51
CA GLU A 191 -0.95 26.17 4.95
C GLU A 191 -1.76 26.92 6.01
N HIS A 192 -1.55 26.67 7.31
CA HIS A 192 -2.33 27.24 8.42
C HIS A 192 -3.84 27.01 8.30
N ARG A 193 -4.25 25.80 7.93
CA ARG A 193 -5.66 25.42 7.74
C ARG A 193 -6.15 24.39 8.77
N PRO A 194 -6.24 24.75 10.07
CA PRO A 194 -6.60 23.80 11.12
C PRO A 194 -8.02 23.22 10.94
N GLY A 195 -8.96 24.03 10.42
CA GLY A 195 -10.32 23.55 10.14
C GLY A 195 -10.38 22.40 9.13
N ARG A 196 -9.52 22.41 8.08
CA ARG A 196 -9.41 21.30 7.13
C ARG A 196 -8.81 20.06 7.76
N MET A 197 -7.84 20.24 8.63
CA MET A 197 -7.23 19.12 9.36
C MET A 197 -8.24 18.44 10.26
N ILE A 198 -9.02 19.19 11.03
CA ILE A 198 -10.11 18.66 11.89
C ILE A 198 -11.15 17.94 11.02
N ALA A 199 -11.63 18.56 9.94
CA ALA A 199 -12.61 17.96 9.04
C ALA A 199 -12.12 16.63 8.44
N LEU A 200 -10.85 16.56 8.05
CA LEU A 200 -10.20 15.35 7.54
C LEU A 200 -10.29 14.19 8.52
N TYR A 201 -9.86 14.40 9.77
CA TYR A 201 -9.86 13.35 10.79
C TYR A 201 -11.27 12.98 11.25
N ARG A 202 -12.20 13.95 11.36
CA ARG A 202 -13.62 13.66 11.65
C ARG A 202 -14.22 12.75 10.58
N ALA A 203 -14.09 13.11 9.31
CA ALA A 203 -14.58 12.30 8.22
C ALA A 203 -13.95 10.89 8.17
N ALA A 204 -12.67 10.77 8.54
CA ALA A 204 -12.01 9.49 8.67
C ALA A 204 -12.61 8.62 9.78
N CYS A 205 -12.84 9.20 10.97
CA CYS A 205 -13.48 8.50 12.11
C CYS A 205 -14.92 8.10 11.81
N GLU A 206 -15.69 8.93 11.08
CA GLU A 206 -17.06 8.59 10.66
C GLU A 206 -17.11 7.40 9.72
N ARG A 207 -16.12 7.27 8.82
CA ARG A 207 -16.03 6.15 7.85
C ARG A 207 -15.54 4.86 8.48
N VAL A 208 -14.61 4.95 9.41
CA VAL A 208 -14.02 3.80 10.09
C VAL A 208 -14.09 4.00 11.60
N PRO A 209 -15.32 3.90 12.19
CA PRO A 209 -15.55 4.23 13.60
C PRO A 209 -14.83 3.29 14.56
N ASP A 210 -14.41 2.12 14.09
CA ASP A 210 -13.69 1.13 14.90
C ASP A 210 -12.18 1.29 14.89
N ASP A 211 -11.62 2.19 14.07
CA ASP A 211 -10.20 2.48 14.06
C ASP A 211 -9.83 3.42 15.21
N LEU A 212 -9.32 2.80 16.29
CA LEU A 212 -8.91 3.53 17.50
C LEU A 212 -7.72 4.46 17.24
N GLY A 213 -6.88 4.12 16.26
CA GLY A 213 -5.75 4.95 15.86
C GLY A 213 -6.20 6.28 15.24
N LEU A 214 -7.22 6.23 14.37
CA LEU A 214 -7.83 7.44 13.79
C LEU A 214 -8.50 8.29 14.87
N ALA A 215 -9.22 7.65 15.80
CA ALA A 215 -9.87 8.32 16.91
C ALA A 215 -8.85 9.01 17.83
N ALA A 216 -7.75 8.34 18.17
CA ALA A 216 -6.66 8.91 18.94
C ALA A 216 -5.95 10.07 18.21
N ALA A 217 -5.76 9.93 16.89
CA ALA A 217 -5.17 10.99 16.07
C ALA A 217 -6.06 12.25 16.04
N LEU A 218 -7.39 12.09 15.99
CA LEU A 218 -8.32 13.21 16.10
C LEU A 218 -8.21 13.90 17.48
N GLY A 219 -8.18 13.13 18.57
CA GLY A 219 -8.00 13.66 19.93
C GLY A 219 -6.68 14.43 20.06
N ARG A 220 -5.58 13.90 19.49
CA ARG A 220 -4.30 14.57 19.42
C ARG A 220 -4.37 15.91 18.65
N VAL A 221 -5.06 15.93 17.51
CA VAL A 221 -5.25 17.15 16.72
C VAL A 221 -6.00 18.22 17.51
N TYR A 222 -7.06 17.84 18.23
CA TYR A 222 -7.76 18.78 19.13
C TYR A 222 -6.85 19.31 20.23
N PHE A 223 -6.11 18.43 20.89
CA PHE A 223 -5.17 18.82 21.94
C PHE A 223 -4.12 19.80 21.46
N GLU A 224 -3.50 19.55 20.29
CA GLU A 224 -2.47 20.43 19.71
C GLU A 224 -3.01 21.79 19.26
N LEU A 225 -4.31 21.88 18.98
CA LEU A 225 -5.01 23.11 18.64
C LEU A 225 -5.61 23.81 19.88
N GLU A 226 -5.29 23.39 21.10
CA GLU A 226 -5.80 23.89 22.37
C GLU A 226 -7.34 23.77 22.50
N MET A 227 -7.96 22.88 21.73
CA MET A 227 -9.37 22.52 21.82
C MET A 227 -9.54 21.44 22.90
N LEU A 228 -9.31 21.84 24.16
CA LEU A 228 -9.13 20.91 25.27
C LEU A 228 -10.43 20.15 25.64
N ASP A 229 -11.59 20.74 25.39
CA ASP A 229 -12.88 20.11 25.68
C ASP A 229 -13.17 19.00 24.67
N GLU A 230 -12.96 19.24 23.39
CA GLU A 230 -13.10 18.25 22.33
C GLU A 230 -12.05 17.15 22.44
N ALA A 231 -10.82 17.51 22.84
CA ALA A 231 -9.77 16.53 23.10
C ALA A 231 -10.14 15.59 24.24
N ALA A 232 -10.63 16.14 25.37
CA ALA A 232 -11.07 15.35 26.51
C ALA A 232 -12.20 14.40 26.13
N GLU A 233 -13.28 14.91 25.51
CA GLU A 233 -14.41 14.09 25.06
C GLU A 233 -13.96 12.94 24.16
N GLN A 234 -13.01 13.20 23.27
CA GLN A 234 -12.48 12.18 22.36
C GLN A 234 -11.66 11.11 23.09
N PHE A 235 -10.81 11.49 24.04
CA PHE A 235 -10.01 10.52 24.80
C PHE A 235 -10.82 9.80 25.87
N GLU A 236 -11.82 10.40 26.48
CA GLU A 236 -12.78 9.74 27.38
C GLU A 236 -13.58 8.64 26.64
N LYS A 237 -14.04 8.91 25.41
CA LYS A 237 -14.66 7.87 24.56
C LYS A 237 -13.68 6.72 24.24
N LEU A 238 -12.41 7.02 24.07
CA LEU A 238 -11.38 6.00 23.85
C LEU A 238 -11.08 5.22 25.12
N GLU A 239 -11.07 5.85 26.29
CA GLU A 239 -10.86 5.19 27.59
C GLU A 239 -11.91 4.11 27.84
N VAL A 240 -13.18 4.39 27.53
CA VAL A 240 -14.27 3.38 27.64
C VAL A 240 -14.00 2.15 26.76
N ARG A 241 -13.40 2.34 25.59
CA ARG A 241 -13.11 1.25 24.64
C ARG A 241 -11.80 0.52 24.95
N VAL A 242 -10.81 1.23 25.45
CA VAL A 242 -9.45 0.74 25.74
C VAL A 242 -8.94 1.29 27.07
N PRO A 243 -9.51 0.85 28.20
CA PRO A 243 -9.21 1.39 29.52
C PRO A 243 -7.75 1.21 29.96
N ASP A 244 -7.05 0.26 29.36
CA ASP A 244 -5.64 -0.04 29.66
C ASP A 244 -4.67 0.57 28.64
N SER A 245 -5.08 1.61 27.90
CA SER A 245 -4.21 2.26 26.92
C SER A 245 -3.37 3.36 27.59
N PRO A 246 -2.03 3.19 27.67
CA PRO A 246 -1.16 4.21 28.24
C PRO A 246 -1.19 5.52 27.44
N VAL A 247 -1.44 5.45 26.13
CA VAL A 247 -1.56 6.65 25.27
C VAL A 247 -2.78 7.48 25.67
N VAL A 248 -3.92 6.84 25.88
CA VAL A 248 -5.16 7.52 26.27
C VAL A 248 -4.97 8.23 27.61
N HIS A 249 -4.44 7.54 28.61
CA HIS A 249 -4.18 8.13 29.92
C HIS A 249 -3.13 9.24 29.88
N ALA A 250 -2.09 9.11 29.05
CA ALA A 250 -1.10 10.16 28.87
C ALA A 250 -1.71 11.45 28.29
N PHE A 251 -2.61 11.32 27.30
CA PHE A 251 -3.32 12.48 26.74
C PHE A 251 -4.33 13.07 27.71
N LEU A 252 -5.10 12.26 28.44
CA LEU A 252 -6.01 12.75 29.49
C LEU A 252 -5.23 13.50 30.56
N GLY A 253 -4.10 12.95 31.02
CA GLY A 253 -3.23 13.64 31.96
C GLY A 253 -2.73 14.98 31.43
N ALA A 254 -2.29 15.04 30.18
CA ALA A 254 -1.85 16.30 29.56
C ALA A 254 -2.99 17.31 29.39
N ILE A 255 -4.20 16.88 29.12
CA ILE A 255 -5.40 17.74 29.02
C ILE A 255 -5.74 18.32 30.38
N PHE A 256 -5.79 17.47 31.43
CA PHE A 256 -6.07 17.92 32.79
C PHE A 256 -5.00 18.89 33.31
N GLU A 257 -3.73 18.65 33.00
CA GLU A 257 -2.63 19.58 33.30
C GLU A 257 -2.86 20.95 32.64
N ARG A 258 -3.20 20.99 31.35
CA ARG A 258 -3.52 22.24 30.64
C ARG A 258 -4.72 22.99 31.22
N ARG A 259 -5.68 22.27 31.80
CA ARG A 259 -6.84 22.82 32.50
C ARG A 259 -6.54 23.25 33.96
N GLY A 260 -5.31 23.03 34.45
CA GLY A 260 -4.93 23.30 35.83
C GLY A 260 -5.43 22.28 36.85
N GLN A 261 -5.96 21.15 36.41
CA GLN A 261 -6.48 20.05 37.24
C GLN A 261 -5.33 19.11 37.65
N THR A 262 -4.39 19.61 38.44
CA THR A 262 -3.11 18.94 38.74
C THR A 262 -3.27 17.56 39.36
N ARG A 263 -4.29 17.36 40.23
CA ARG A 263 -4.51 16.04 40.85
C ARG A 263 -4.97 14.99 39.84
N ASP A 264 -5.93 15.34 39.01
CA ASP A 264 -6.47 14.43 37.98
C ASP A 264 -5.37 14.12 36.94
N ALA A 265 -4.58 15.12 36.55
CA ALA A 265 -3.42 14.94 35.67
C ALA A 265 -2.42 13.94 36.24
N PHE A 266 -2.08 14.06 37.53
CA PHE A 266 -1.15 13.16 38.19
C PHE A 266 -1.67 11.72 38.24
N ASP A 267 -2.96 11.53 38.52
CA ASP A 267 -3.56 10.20 38.58
C ASP A 267 -3.56 9.53 37.20
N GLU A 268 -3.84 10.28 36.13
CA GLU A 268 -3.80 9.76 34.75
C GLU A 268 -2.37 9.43 34.31
N TYR A 269 -1.40 10.26 34.59
CA TYR A 269 0.00 9.95 34.29
C TYR A 269 0.50 8.71 35.07
N ARG A 270 0.07 8.53 36.29
CA ARG A 270 0.39 7.32 37.07
C ARG A 270 -0.23 6.07 36.43
N ARG A 271 -1.44 6.17 35.89
CA ARG A 271 -2.08 5.06 35.14
C ARG A 271 -1.26 4.73 33.90
N ALA A 272 -0.93 5.74 33.08
CA ALA A 272 -0.11 5.57 31.89
C ALA A 272 1.24 4.86 32.18
N LEU A 273 1.94 5.29 33.24
CA LEU A 273 3.23 4.69 33.65
C LEU A 273 3.11 3.25 34.16
N ARG A 274 2.00 2.88 34.82
CA ARG A 274 1.78 1.51 35.29
C ARG A 274 1.48 0.54 34.15
N LEU A 275 0.87 0.99 33.08
CA LEU A 275 0.50 0.19 31.91
C LEU A 275 1.73 -0.10 30.99
N GLY A 276 2.80 0.61 31.13
CA GLY A 276 4.19 0.26 30.90
C GLY A 276 4.66 -0.06 29.47
N HIS A 277 3.86 -0.01 28.45
CA HIS A 277 4.30 -0.15 27.06
C HIS A 277 3.74 0.98 26.22
N ALA A 278 4.46 2.10 26.24
CA ALA A 278 4.05 3.36 25.71
C ALA A 278 3.91 3.36 24.18
N PHE A 279 2.87 4.04 23.70
CA PHE A 279 2.84 4.78 22.45
C PHE A 279 2.81 4.02 21.13
N ASP A 280 2.67 2.71 21.12
CA ASP A 280 2.60 1.94 19.88
C ASP A 280 1.17 1.46 19.61
N TRP A 281 0.57 1.97 18.53
CA TRP A 281 -0.58 1.33 17.92
C TRP A 281 -0.06 0.19 17.04
N PRO A 282 -0.12 -1.05 17.52
CA PRO A 282 0.46 -2.15 16.77
C PRO A 282 -0.34 -2.37 15.48
N HIS A 283 0.37 -2.74 14.45
CA HIS A 283 -0.20 -3.17 13.20
C HIS A 283 -0.08 -4.69 13.09
N ARG A 284 -1.11 -5.33 12.57
CA ARG A 284 -1.10 -6.78 12.33
C ARG A 284 -1.12 -7.07 10.84
N CYS A 285 -0.26 -7.95 10.40
CA CYS A 285 -0.27 -8.41 9.02
C CYS A 285 -1.50 -9.27 8.76
N ALA A 286 -2.33 -8.88 7.80
CA ALA A 286 -3.53 -9.63 7.40
C ALA A 286 -3.20 -10.98 6.76
N ALA A 287 -1.96 -11.17 6.26
CA ALA A 287 -1.55 -12.40 5.59
C ALA A 287 -0.94 -13.44 6.54
N CYS A 288 -0.10 -13.05 7.52
CA CYS A 288 0.62 -13.99 8.40
C CYS A 288 0.36 -13.78 9.89
N GLY A 289 -0.42 -12.75 10.27
CA GLY A 289 -0.76 -12.48 11.66
C GLY A 289 0.33 -11.81 12.51
N THR A 290 1.55 -11.63 11.98
CA THR A 290 2.65 -10.98 12.70
C THR A 290 2.31 -9.54 13.05
N THR A 291 2.67 -9.10 14.25
CA THR A 291 2.52 -7.71 14.70
C THR A 291 3.76 -6.89 14.41
N ALA A 292 3.56 -5.63 14.08
CA ALA A 292 4.62 -4.62 13.92
C ALA A 292 4.26 -3.37 14.73
N PRO A 293 5.22 -2.71 15.39
CA PRO A 293 4.94 -1.54 16.21
C PRO A 293 4.47 -0.35 15.38
N THR A 294 4.93 -0.23 14.16
CA THR A 294 4.59 0.85 13.24
C THR A 294 4.12 0.31 11.90
N TRP A 295 3.37 1.11 11.15
CA TRP A 295 3.02 0.76 9.79
C TRP A 295 4.25 0.71 8.90
N GLN A 296 4.32 -0.33 8.07
CA GLN A 296 5.34 -0.53 7.05
C GLN A 296 4.66 -0.92 5.75
N ASP A 297 5.23 -0.56 4.64
CA ASP A 297 4.74 -0.90 3.30
C ASP A 297 4.83 -2.41 3.02
N ARG A 298 5.82 -3.10 3.63
CA ARG A 298 6.09 -4.53 3.49
C ARG A 298 6.17 -5.21 4.86
N CYS A 299 5.53 -6.36 5.02
CA CYS A 299 5.63 -7.16 6.23
C CYS A 299 7.03 -7.76 6.38
N ALA A 300 7.67 -7.54 7.52
CA ALA A 300 9.01 -8.06 7.80
C ALA A 300 9.07 -9.60 7.83
N GLN A 301 7.97 -10.28 8.19
CA GLN A 301 7.92 -11.73 8.32
C GLN A 301 7.59 -12.47 7.03
N CYS A 302 6.49 -12.10 6.36
CA CYS A 302 6.02 -12.81 5.17
C CYS A 302 6.35 -12.08 3.87
N HIS A 303 7.00 -10.95 3.97
CA HIS A 303 7.43 -10.08 2.87
C HIS A 303 6.33 -9.61 1.91
N ARG A 304 5.04 -9.81 2.25
CA ARG A 304 3.92 -9.30 1.47
C ARG A 304 3.75 -7.81 1.67
N TRP A 305 3.43 -7.14 0.58
CA TRP A 305 3.19 -5.70 0.53
C TRP A 305 1.77 -5.35 0.96
N ASN A 306 1.60 -4.14 1.51
CA ASN A 306 0.30 -3.55 1.84
C ASN A 306 -0.60 -4.43 2.74
N THR A 307 -0.01 -5.25 3.59
CA THR A 307 -0.74 -6.21 4.45
C THR A 307 -0.86 -5.79 5.90
N LEU A 308 -0.13 -4.75 6.32
CA LEU A 308 -0.21 -4.26 7.70
C LEU A 308 -1.46 -3.41 7.90
N ARG A 309 -2.26 -3.78 8.87
CA ARG A 309 -3.50 -3.11 9.27
C ARG A 309 -3.43 -2.74 10.74
N PRO A 310 -4.04 -1.63 11.17
CA PRO A 310 -4.17 -1.34 12.58
C PRO A 310 -4.80 -2.55 13.29
N SER A 311 -4.22 -2.96 14.40
CA SER A 311 -4.79 -4.01 15.23
C SER A 311 -5.58 -3.38 16.36
N SER A 312 -6.82 -3.81 16.55
CA SER A 312 -7.51 -3.53 17.80
C SER A 312 -6.73 -4.20 18.95
N PRO A 313 -6.58 -3.54 20.11
CA PRO A 313 -5.98 -4.19 21.26
C PRO A 313 -6.77 -5.48 21.54
N THR A 314 -6.07 -6.61 21.59
CA THR A 314 -6.67 -7.87 22.03
C THR A 314 -7.12 -7.71 23.48
N ARG A 315 -8.41 -7.97 23.73
CA ARG A 315 -8.97 -8.07 25.10
C ARG A 315 -8.28 -9.16 25.88
#